data_5901bac40a0e49e3a743675e625f6ee6
#
_entry.id   5901bac40a0e49e3a743675e625f6ee6
#
_cell.length_a   1.000
_cell.length_b   1.000
_cell.length_c   1.000
_cell.angle_alpha   90.00
_cell.angle_beta   90.00
_cell.angle_gamma   90.00
#
_symmetry.space_group_name_H-M   'P 1'
#
loop_
_entity.id
_entity.type
_entity.pdbx_description
1 polymer ?
#
loop_
_entity_poly.entity_id
_entity_poly.type
_entity_poly.pdbx_seq_one_letter_code
_entity_poly.pdbx_strand_id
1 'polypeptide(L)'
;MIAKPTDTITFMRKTNNDLKFTINCKHTASYLKIEPDTEEQHTIITKYLDQNNIPYYIITPKGLRPIKCVIRGLPINTDPELIKTSLAENFFNILNVFQLRKRDQERSPMPLFQIQLESTPEAENIWTLDSLLYTKIKIEKYNTTGTIGQCHRCQLFGHSGINCRLPARCVKCAGPHLTGECLHTTKMENPVCANCKGPHPASYRECPKFPNS
;
A
#
# COMPACT_ATOMS: atom_id res chain seq x y z
N MET A 1 -4.38 4.68 11.63
CA MET A 1 -5.64 5.48 11.50
C MET A 1 -6.81 4.61 11.94
N ILE A 2 -7.58 5.07 12.89
CA ILE A 2 -8.76 4.37 13.44
C ILE A 2 -10.00 5.15 13.01
N ALA A 3 -11.12 4.46 12.76
CA ALA A 3 -12.41 5.13 12.58
C ALA A 3 -12.70 5.97 13.84
N LYS A 4 -13.18 7.22 13.64
CA LYS A 4 -13.38 8.15 14.75
C LYS A 4 -14.43 7.60 15.74
N PRO A 5 -14.07 7.32 17.00
CA PRO A 5 -15.02 6.90 18.02
C PRO A 5 -16.02 8.02 18.31
N THR A 6 -17.20 7.70 18.78
CA THR A 6 -18.22 8.69 19.18
C THR A 6 -17.70 9.58 20.32
N ASP A 7 -16.99 8.98 21.29
CA ASP A 7 -16.28 9.70 22.35
C ASP A 7 -14.78 9.36 22.30
N THR A 8 -14.02 10.23 21.65
CA THR A 8 -12.58 10.03 21.45
C THR A 8 -11.78 10.17 22.73
N ILE A 9 -12.20 11.05 23.65
CA ILE A 9 -11.46 11.30 24.90
C ILE A 9 -11.55 10.07 25.80
N THR A 10 -12.75 9.53 25.99
CA THR A 10 -12.97 8.32 26.76
C THR A 10 -12.28 7.11 26.12
N PHE A 11 -12.34 7.00 24.81
CA PHE A 11 -11.62 5.95 24.06
C PHE A 11 -10.12 6.01 24.29
N MET A 12 -9.50 7.20 24.16
CA MET A 12 -8.05 7.38 24.36
C MET A 12 -7.64 7.16 25.82
N ARG A 13 -8.45 7.63 26.76
CA ARG A 13 -8.21 7.39 28.20
C ARG A 13 -8.19 5.90 28.51
N LYS A 14 -9.19 5.16 28.03
CA LYS A 14 -9.26 3.70 28.19
C LYS A 14 -8.05 3.02 27.55
N THR A 15 -7.73 3.36 26.31
CA THR A 15 -6.61 2.76 25.57
C THR A 15 -5.27 3.01 26.29
N ASN A 16 -5.01 4.23 26.78
CA ASN A 16 -3.79 4.55 27.51
C ASN A 16 -3.70 3.79 28.83
N ASN A 17 -4.81 3.65 29.55
CA ASN A 17 -4.86 2.87 30.79
C ASN A 17 -4.59 1.38 30.55
N ASP A 18 -5.20 0.80 29.50
CA ASP A 18 -5.05 -0.61 29.15
C ASP A 18 -3.61 -0.92 28.69
N LEU A 19 -3.00 -0.03 27.92
CA LEU A 19 -1.65 -0.17 27.38
C LEU A 19 -0.53 0.27 28.35
N LYS A 20 -0.87 0.98 29.43
CA LYS A 20 0.08 1.50 30.43
C LYS A 20 1.14 2.47 29.90
N PHE A 21 0.90 3.10 28.76
CA PHE A 21 1.70 4.21 28.25
C PHE A 21 0.83 5.22 27.53
N THR A 22 1.32 6.45 27.40
CA THR A 22 0.58 7.54 26.76
C THR A 22 0.76 7.49 25.25
N ILE A 23 -0.35 7.48 24.53
CA ILE A 23 -0.38 7.56 23.08
C ILE A 23 -0.93 8.94 22.69
N ASN A 24 -0.21 9.61 21.81
CA ASN A 24 -0.65 10.84 21.19
C ASN A 24 -1.50 10.58 19.97
N CYS A 25 -2.54 11.38 19.78
CA CYS A 25 -3.40 11.27 18.64
C CYS A 25 -3.72 12.62 18.01
N LYS A 26 -3.93 12.63 16.70
CA LYS A 26 -4.41 13.79 15.95
C LYS A 26 -5.81 13.51 15.40
N HIS A 27 -6.72 14.45 15.59
CA HIS A 27 -8.06 14.38 15.06
C HIS A 27 -8.09 14.83 13.60
N THR A 28 -8.70 14.03 12.75
CA THR A 28 -9.09 14.41 11.39
C THR A 28 -10.62 14.44 11.30
N ALA A 29 -11.16 14.90 10.18
CA ALA A 29 -12.62 14.94 9.99
C ALA A 29 -13.29 13.57 10.19
N SER A 30 -12.66 12.48 9.70
CA SER A 30 -13.25 11.13 9.65
C SER A 30 -12.51 10.09 10.48
N TYR A 31 -11.27 10.36 10.91
CA TYR A 31 -10.39 9.40 11.55
C TYR A 31 -9.64 9.99 12.74
N LEU A 32 -9.26 9.11 13.64
CA LEU A 32 -8.28 9.38 14.67
C LEU A 32 -6.92 8.86 14.19
N LYS A 33 -5.94 9.74 14.06
CA LYS A 33 -4.57 9.37 13.70
C LYS A 33 -3.78 9.16 14.99
N ILE A 34 -3.32 7.93 15.20
CA ILE A 34 -2.39 7.59 16.27
C ILE A 34 -0.99 7.56 15.68
N GLU A 35 -0.04 8.18 16.36
CA GLU A 35 1.37 8.26 15.97
C GLU A 35 2.20 7.61 17.09
N PRO A 36 2.57 6.32 16.98
CA PRO A 36 3.47 5.69 17.94
C PRO A 36 4.90 6.24 17.77
N ASP A 37 5.63 6.35 18.87
CA ASP A 37 7.01 6.87 18.89
C ASP A 37 8.02 5.77 18.52
N THR A 38 7.70 4.50 18.79
CA THR A 38 8.58 3.35 18.54
C THR A 38 7.84 2.21 17.82
N GLU A 39 8.62 1.30 17.19
CA GLU A 39 8.06 0.10 16.55
C GLU A 39 7.41 -0.85 17.57
N GLU A 40 7.94 -0.90 18.79
CA GLU A 40 7.34 -1.70 19.86
C GLU A 40 5.96 -1.17 20.22
N GLN A 41 5.83 0.14 20.42
CA GLN A 41 4.53 0.78 20.66
C GLN A 41 3.57 0.52 19.50
N HIS A 42 4.02 0.62 18.25
CA HIS A 42 3.21 0.32 17.07
C HIS A 42 2.69 -1.13 17.13
N THR A 43 3.55 -2.08 17.47
CA THR A 43 3.17 -3.50 17.57
C THR A 43 2.17 -3.74 18.70
N ILE A 44 2.37 -3.12 19.86
CA ILE A 44 1.46 -3.25 21.01
C ILE A 44 0.09 -2.64 20.67
N ILE A 45 0.07 -1.45 20.07
CA ILE A 45 -1.17 -0.75 19.67
C ILE A 45 -1.94 -1.59 18.65
N THR A 46 -1.27 -2.12 17.63
CA THR A 46 -1.94 -2.91 16.59
C THR A 46 -2.53 -4.22 17.14
N LYS A 47 -1.81 -4.91 18.03
CA LYS A 47 -2.34 -6.09 18.74
C LYS A 47 -3.57 -5.73 19.60
N TYR A 48 -3.52 -4.63 20.33
CA TYR A 48 -4.64 -4.17 21.14
C TYR A 48 -5.89 -3.89 20.29
N LEU A 49 -5.70 -3.21 19.14
CA LEU A 49 -6.78 -2.90 18.22
C LEU A 49 -7.39 -4.18 17.60
N ASP A 50 -6.56 -5.16 17.23
CA ASP A 50 -7.01 -6.45 16.70
C ASP A 50 -7.78 -7.24 17.78
N GLN A 51 -7.28 -7.31 19.01
CA GLN A 51 -7.95 -8.01 20.12
C GLN A 51 -9.30 -7.41 20.48
N ASN A 52 -9.44 -6.09 20.38
CA ASN A 52 -10.69 -5.38 20.66
C ASN A 52 -11.59 -5.21 19.42
N ASN A 53 -11.24 -5.83 18.28
CA ASN A 53 -11.96 -5.71 17.00
C ASN A 53 -12.20 -4.26 16.57
N ILE A 54 -11.25 -3.37 16.85
CA ILE A 54 -11.34 -1.96 16.48
C ILE A 54 -10.84 -1.80 15.03
N PRO A 55 -11.68 -1.31 14.10
CA PRO A 55 -11.27 -1.17 12.71
C PRO A 55 -10.19 -0.08 12.53
N TYR A 56 -9.11 -0.39 11.85
CA TYR A 56 -8.03 0.55 11.58
C TYR A 56 -7.33 0.29 10.24
N TYR A 57 -6.46 1.20 9.83
CA TYR A 57 -5.47 0.97 8.78
C TYR A 57 -4.15 1.66 9.11
N ILE A 58 -3.07 1.10 8.58
CA ILE A 58 -1.71 1.59 8.80
C ILE A 58 -1.29 2.45 7.61
N ILE A 59 -0.73 3.63 7.90
CA ILE A 59 -0.04 4.47 6.92
C ILE A 59 1.45 4.35 7.17
N THR A 60 2.17 3.70 6.25
CA THR A 60 3.63 3.61 6.34
C THR A 60 4.25 5.01 6.15
N PRO A 61 5.06 5.49 7.09
CA PRO A 61 5.81 6.74 6.96
C PRO A 61 6.64 6.78 5.67
N LYS A 62 6.87 7.98 5.13
CA LYS A 62 7.60 8.11 3.86
C LYS A 62 9.01 7.50 3.92
N GLY A 63 9.73 7.69 5.02
CA GLY A 63 11.08 7.15 5.24
C GLY A 63 11.15 5.62 5.34
N LEU A 64 10.06 4.96 5.75
CA LEU A 64 9.99 3.50 5.85
C LEU A 64 9.38 2.83 4.61
N ARG A 65 9.04 3.61 3.58
CA ARG A 65 8.52 3.04 2.34
C ARG A 65 9.64 2.43 1.52
N PRO A 66 9.45 1.22 0.97
CA PRO A 66 10.45 0.62 0.09
C PRO A 66 10.85 1.56 -1.05
N ILE A 67 12.14 1.63 -1.33
CA ILE A 67 12.67 2.28 -2.53
C ILE A 67 12.24 1.44 -3.72
N LYS A 68 11.70 2.11 -4.74
CA LYS A 68 11.28 1.45 -5.98
C LYS A 68 12.06 2.00 -7.14
N CYS A 69 12.74 1.12 -7.87
CA CYS A 69 13.49 1.45 -9.06
C CYS A 69 13.21 0.48 -10.21
N VAL A 70 13.62 0.84 -11.40
CA VAL A 70 13.53 -0.01 -12.60
C VAL A 70 14.92 -0.19 -13.17
N ILE A 71 15.31 -1.44 -13.39
CA ILE A 71 16.53 -1.79 -14.13
C ILE A 71 16.17 -1.92 -15.62
N ARG A 72 17.00 -1.29 -16.44
CA ARG A 72 17.04 -1.39 -17.91
C ARG A 72 18.37 -1.95 -18.37
N GLY A 73 18.36 -2.65 -19.49
CA GLY A 73 19.57 -3.18 -20.12
C GLY A 73 19.74 -4.70 -19.97
N LEU A 74 19.03 -5.33 -19.04
CA LEU A 74 19.03 -6.79 -18.92
C LEU A 74 18.21 -7.44 -20.04
N PRO A 75 18.60 -8.66 -20.50
CA PRO A 75 17.82 -9.45 -21.44
C PRO A 75 16.39 -9.72 -20.95
N ILE A 76 15.44 -9.80 -21.88
CA ILE A 76 14.02 -10.01 -21.57
C ILE A 76 13.74 -11.33 -20.84
N ASN A 77 14.57 -12.34 -21.07
CA ASN A 77 14.48 -13.68 -20.48
C ASN A 77 15.28 -13.83 -19.19
N THR A 78 15.79 -12.73 -18.60
CA THR A 78 16.50 -12.79 -17.31
C THR A 78 15.52 -13.19 -16.21
N ASP A 79 15.91 -14.19 -15.41
CA ASP A 79 15.10 -14.63 -14.27
C ASP A 79 15.15 -13.56 -13.16
N PRO A 80 13.99 -13.09 -12.67
CA PRO A 80 13.93 -12.18 -11.53
C PRO A 80 14.64 -12.67 -10.26
N GLU A 81 14.69 -13.99 -10.03
CA GLU A 81 15.40 -14.55 -8.86
C GLU A 81 16.92 -14.40 -8.99
N LEU A 82 17.48 -14.55 -10.21
CA LEU A 82 18.90 -14.27 -10.44
C LEU A 82 19.26 -12.80 -10.18
N ILE A 83 18.37 -11.88 -10.59
CA ILE A 83 18.54 -10.45 -10.30
C ILE A 83 18.56 -10.22 -8.78
N LYS A 84 17.61 -10.84 -8.07
CA LYS A 84 17.49 -10.72 -6.62
C LYS A 84 18.75 -11.23 -5.91
N THR A 85 19.23 -12.40 -6.30
CA THR A 85 20.44 -13.01 -5.72
C THR A 85 21.67 -12.14 -5.96
N SER A 86 21.87 -11.70 -7.22
CA SER A 86 23.02 -10.87 -7.57
C SER A 86 23.02 -9.51 -6.89
N LEU A 87 21.86 -8.90 -6.68
CA LEU A 87 21.74 -7.66 -5.90
C LEU A 87 21.97 -7.90 -4.40
N ALA A 88 21.56 -9.04 -3.87
CA ALA A 88 21.84 -9.40 -2.47
C ALA A 88 23.35 -9.62 -2.23
N GLU A 89 24.07 -10.20 -3.21
CA GLU A 89 25.53 -10.32 -3.19
C GLU A 89 26.23 -8.95 -3.16
N ASN A 90 25.58 -7.92 -3.74
CA ASN A 90 26.03 -6.52 -3.67
C ASN A 90 25.50 -5.78 -2.40
N PHE A 91 25.09 -6.51 -1.37
CA PHE A 91 24.64 -6.00 -0.07
C PHE A 91 23.35 -5.19 -0.09
N PHE A 92 22.52 -5.33 -1.12
CA PHE A 92 21.19 -4.72 -1.14
C PHE A 92 20.15 -5.62 -0.51
N ASN A 93 19.34 -5.09 0.38
CA ASN A 93 18.20 -5.81 0.96
C ASN A 93 16.98 -5.74 0.01
N ILE A 94 16.83 -6.78 -0.83
CA ILE A 94 15.81 -6.83 -1.87
C ILE A 94 14.54 -7.48 -1.33
N LEU A 95 13.46 -6.73 -1.30
CA LEU A 95 12.14 -7.23 -0.92
C LEU A 95 11.49 -8.01 -2.06
N ASN A 96 11.43 -7.41 -3.25
CA ASN A 96 10.81 -8.03 -4.42
C ASN A 96 11.45 -7.59 -5.73
N VAL A 97 11.41 -8.47 -6.73
CA VAL A 97 11.77 -8.19 -8.13
C VAL A 97 10.61 -8.62 -9.03
N PHE A 98 10.18 -7.75 -9.93
CA PHE A 98 9.09 -8.03 -10.86
C PHE A 98 9.48 -7.65 -12.28
N GLN A 99 9.32 -8.55 -13.22
CA GLN A 99 9.41 -8.18 -14.64
C GLN A 99 8.17 -7.39 -15.05
N LEU A 100 8.37 -6.20 -15.62
CA LEU A 100 7.26 -5.39 -16.12
C LEU A 100 6.70 -6.00 -17.42
N ARG A 101 5.40 -5.81 -17.62
CA ARG A 101 4.68 -6.32 -18.78
C ARG A 101 3.99 -5.16 -19.50
N LYS A 102 3.85 -5.29 -20.81
CA LYS A 102 3.06 -4.35 -21.62
C LYS A 102 1.61 -4.33 -21.14
N ARG A 103 0.91 -3.25 -21.44
CA ARG A 103 -0.53 -3.11 -21.15
C ARG A 103 -1.43 -3.58 -22.28
N ASP A 104 -0.87 -4.36 -23.24
CA ASP A 104 -1.61 -5.01 -24.29
C ASP A 104 -2.44 -6.21 -23.75
N GLN A 105 -3.25 -6.81 -24.63
CA GLN A 105 -4.09 -7.97 -24.27
C GLN A 105 -3.25 -9.19 -23.88
N GLU A 106 -2.08 -9.38 -24.49
CA GLU A 106 -1.18 -10.51 -24.27
C GLU A 106 -0.31 -10.35 -23.02
N ARG A 107 -0.21 -9.13 -22.48
CA ARG A 107 0.67 -8.79 -21.35
C ARG A 107 2.10 -9.29 -21.56
N SER A 108 2.63 -9.11 -22.76
CA SER A 108 3.97 -9.54 -23.12
C SER A 108 5.02 -8.98 -22.15
N PRO A 109 6.03 -9.77 -21.74
CA PRO A 109 7.09 -9.32 -20.87
C PRO A 109 7.91 -8.20 -21.55
N MET A 110 8.47 -7.31 -20.76
CA MET A 110 9.39 -6.26 -21.19
C MET A 110 10.78 -6.48 -20.60
N PRO A 111 11.87 -6.01 -21.24
CA PRO A 111 13.21 -6.04 -20.67
C PRO A 111 13.39 -4.94 -19.60
N LEU A 112 12.44 -4.88 -18.68
CA LEU A 112 12.36 -3.90 -17.59
C LEU A 112 12.01 -4.63 -16.31
N PHE A 113 12.83 -4.46 -15.28
CA PHE A 113 12.65 -5.13 -14.00
C PHE A 113 12.45 -4.09 -12.90
N GLN A 114 11.28 -4.10 -12.27
CA GLN A 114 11.01 -3.27 -11.11
C GLN A 114 11.56 -3.97 -9.86
N ILE A 115 12.34 -3.24 -9.11
CA ILE A 115 12.93 -3.70 -7.86
C ILE A 115 12.35 -2.90 -6.70
N GLN A 116 12.11 -3.59 -5.60
CA GLN A 116 11.73 -3.00 -4.32
C GLN A 116 12.78 -3.34 -3.29
N LEU A 117 13.41 -2.31 -2.75
CA LEU A 117 14.44 -2.42 -1.71
C LEU A 117 13.88 -1.90 -0.38
N GLU A 118 14.37 -2.46 0.71
CA GLU A 118 14.16 -1.86 2.02
C GLU A 118 14.81 -0.47 2.07
N SER A 119 14.15 0.47 2.76
CA SER A 119 14.66 1.84 2.89
C SER A 119 15.73 1.89 3.97
N THR A 120 16.98 1.60 3.60
CA THR A 120 18.17 1.72 4.45
C THR A 120 19.09 2.78 3.87
N PRO A 121 20.02 3.35 4.66
CA PRO A 121 21.01 4.31 4.15
C PRO A 121 21.84 3.74 2.98
N GLU A 122 22.19 2.45 3.05
CA GLU A 122 22.98 1.76 2.04
C GLU A 122 22.20 1.55 0.73
N ALA A 123 20.87 1.46 0.81
CA ALA A 123 20.00 1.26 -0.35
C ALA A 123 20.07 2.43 -1.36
N GLU A 124 20.48 3.62 -0.93
CA GLU A 124 20.70 4.76 -1.82
C GLU A 124 21.87 4.52 -2.80
N ASN A 125 22.79 3.63 -2.50
CA ASN A 125 23.87 3.25 -3.39
C ASN A 125 23.38 2.50 -4.65
N ILE A 126 22.13 2.05 -4.68
CA ILE A 126 21.54 1.39 -5.86
C ILE A 126 21.63 2.28 -7.12
N TRP A 127 21.57 3.60 -6.94
CA TRP A 127 21.58 4.54 -8.06
C TRP A 127 22.94 4.65 -8.77
N THR A 128 24.01 4.19 -8.13
CA THR A 128 25.38 4.21 -8.69
C THR A 128 25.75 2.90 -9.40
N LEU A 129 24.89 1.87 -9.28
CA LEU A 129 25.15 0.57 -9.89
C LEU A 129 24.96 0.66 -11.42
N ASP A 130 26.01 0.39 -12.18
CA ASP A 130 26.06 0.48 -13.64
C ASP A 130 26.16 -0.87 -14.36
N SER A 131 26.41 -1.94 -13.61
CA SER A 131 26.55 -3.29 -14.14
C SER A 131 25.91 -4.33 -13.21
N LEU A 132 25.27 -5.35 -13.78
CA LEU A 132 24.66 -6.47 -13.07
C LEU A 132 24.65 -7.68 -14.00
N LEU A 133 24.97 -8.89 -13.46
CA LEU A 133 25.00 -10.13 -14.23
C LEU A 133 25.85 -9.98 -15.53
N TYR A 134 27.04 -9.39 -15.41
CA TYR A 134 27.98 -9.11 -16.51
C TYR A 134 27.42 -8.20 -17.62
N THR A 135 26.33 -7.50 -17.37
CA THR A 135 25.65 -6.66 -18.36
C THR A 135 25.63 -5.21 -17.86
N LYS A 136 25.92 -4.24 -18.75
CA LYS A 136 25.70 -2.82 -18.46
C LYS A 136 24.22 -2.55 -18.28
N ILE A 137 23.87 -1.90 -17.18
CA ILE A 137 22.50 -1.58 -16.83
C ILE A 137 22.35 -0.07 -16.58
N LYS A 138 21.11 0.37 -16.58
CA LYS A 138 20.70 1.69 -16.10
C LYS A 138 19.60 1.54 -15.07
N ILE A 139 19.78 2.15 -13.91
CA ILE A 139 18.77 2.16 -12.87
C ILE A 139 18.06 3.51 -12.87
N GLU A 140 16.74 3.48 -12.95
CA GLU A 140 15.89 4.66 -12.98
C GLU A 140 14.85 4.58 -11.85
N LYS A 141 14.47 5.75 -11.32
CA LYS A 141 13.43 5.83 -10.32
C LYS A 141 12.10 5.33 -10.91
N TYR A 142 11.41 4.44 -10.19
CA TYR A 142 10.09 4.01 -10.62
C TYR A 142 9.10 5.17 -10.49
N ASN A 143 8.67 5.72 -11.61
CA ASN A 143 7.67 6.78 -11.65
C ASN A 143 6.28 6.19 -11.38
N THR A 144 5.76 6.41 -10.19
CA THR A 144 4.35 6.21 -9.93
C THR A 144 3.57 7.35 -10.58
N THR A 145 2.36 7.05 -11.06
CA THR A 145 1.49 8.05 -11.73
C THR A 145 1.01 9.19 -10.79
N GLY A 146 1.60 9.33 -9.61
CA GLY A 146 1.22 10.35 -8.61
C GLY A 146 -0.18 10.17 -8.01
N THR A 147 -0.99 9.25 -8.55
CA THR A 147 -2.35 9.01 -8.04
C THR A 147 -2.31 8.33 -6.67
N ILE A 148 -3.10 8.85 -5.75
CA ILE A 148 -3.27 8.24 -4.44
C ILE A 148 -3.92 6.87 -4.62
N GLY A 149 -3.25 5.81 -4.15
CA GLY A 149 -3.73 4.44 -4.28
C GLY A 149 -5.05 4.21 -3.54
N GLN A 150 -5.97 3.50 -4.18
CA GLN A 150 -7.23 3.06 -3.58
C GLN A 150 -7.04 1.68 -2.94
N CYS A 151 -7.51 1.52 -1.73
CA CYS A 151 -7.49 0.25 -1.00
C CYS A 151 -8.51 -0.73 -1.59
N HIS A 152 -8.06 -1.88 -2.08
CA HIS A 152 -8.95 -2.90 -2.65
C HIS A 152 -9.85 -3.61 -1.63
N ARG A 153 -9.59 -3.44 -0.34
CA ARG A 153 -10.42 -4.01 0.73
C ARG A 153 -11.60 -3.10 1.10
N CYS A 154 -11.32 -1.86 1.51
CA CYS A 154 -12.36 -0.95 2.02
C CYS A 154 -12.77 0.15 1.03
N GLN A 155 -12.12 0.25 -0.13
CA GLN A 155 -12.31 1.22 -1.19
C GLN A 155 -11.95 2.68 -0.82
N LEU A 156 -11.38 2.94 0.37
CA LEU A 156 -10.84 4.23 0.73
C LEU A 156 -9.45 4.45 0.12
N PHE A 157 -8.93 5.67 0.21
CA PHE A 157 -7.66 6.07 -0.40
C PHE A 157 -6.53 6.19 0.61
N GLY A 158 -5.28 6.18 0.13
CA GLY A 158 -4.09 6.50 0.92
C GLY A 158 -3.45 5.35 1.70
N HIS A 159 -3.97 4.12 1.57
CA HIS A 159 -3.36 2.92 2.15
C HIS A 159 -3.58 1.69 1.28
N SER A 160 -2.79 0.64 1.51
CA SER A 160 -2.91 -0.65 0.80
C SER A 160 -3.86 -1.61 1.50
N GLY A 161 -4.38 -2.61 0.78
CA GLY A 161 -5.24 -3.66 1.35
C GLY A 161 -4.56 -4.51 2.44
N ILE A 162 -3.24 -4.72 2.35
CA ILE A 162 -2.44 -5.46 3.35
C ILE A 162 -2.48 -4.75 4.70
N ASN A 163 -2.42 -3.42 4.67
CA ASN A 163 -2.39 -2.56 5.86
C ASN A 163 -3.80 -2.16 6.35
N CYS A 164 -4.85 -2.82 5.84
CA CYS A 164 -6.23 -2.46 6.12
C CYS A 164 -6.93 -3.51 6.98
N ARG A 165 -7.47 -3.08 8.11
CA ARG A 165 -8.36 -3.84 9.00
C ARG A 165 -9.77 -3.23 9.06
N LEU A 166 -10.10 -2.33 8.10
CA LEU A 166 -11.45 -1.82 7.97
C LEU A 166 -12.38 -2.89 7.36
N PRO A 167 -13.69 -2.82 7.59
CA PRO A 167 -14.66 -3.68 6.95
C PRO A 167 -14.51 -3.68 5.43
N ALA A 168 -14.61 -4.86 4.81
CA ALA A 168 -14.56 -5.00 3.37
C ALA A 168 -15.73 -4.25 2.71
N ARG A 169 -15.46 -3.68 1.51
CA ARG A 169 -16.48 -3.05 0.66
C ARG A 169 -16.23 -3.39 -0.79
N CYS A 170 -17.28 -3.80 -1.47
CA CYS A 170 -17.20 -4.13 -2.89
C CYS A 170 -17.06 -2.86 -3.75
N VAL A 171 -16.16 -2.88 -4.74
CA VAL A 171 -15.96 -1.77 -5.68
C VAL A 171 -17.19 -1.53 -6.57
N LYS A 172 -17.98 -2.58 -6.85
CA LYS A 172 -19.14 -2.55 -7.76
C LYS A 172 -20.43 -2.10 -7.08
N CYS A 173 -20.79 -2.74 -5.95
CA CYS A 173 -22.10 -2.57 -5.30
C CYS A 173 -22.02 -1.94 -3.89
N ALA A 174 -20.83 -1.59 -3.40
CA ALA A 174 -20.58 -1.09 -2.04
C ALA A 174 -21.02 -2.03 -0.90
N GLY A 175 -21.37 -3.29 -1.19
CA GLY A 175 -21.75 -4.31 -0.20
C GLY A 175 -20.60 -4.70 0.74
N PRO A 176 -20.91 -5.30 1.91
CA PRO A 176 -19.92 -5.62 2.96
C PRO A 176 -19.15 -6.93 2.65
N HIS A 177 -18.55 -7.04 1.47
CA HIS A 177 -17.77 -8.18 1.01
C HIS A 177 -16.58 -7.72 0.15
N LEU A 178 -15.62 -8.60 -0.10
CA LEU A 178 -14.53 -8.34 -1.03
C LEU A 178 -15.07 -8.35 -2.47
N THR A 179 -14.45 -7.57 -3.35
CA THR A 179 -14.90 -7.46 -4.75
C THR A 179 -14.87 -8.81 -5.49
N GLY A 180 -13.91 -9.70 -5.16
CA GLY A 180 -13.82 -11.04 -5.73
C GLY A 180 -14.97 -11.99 -5.31
N GLU A 181 -15.62 -11.70 -4.19
CA GLU A 181 -16.76 -12.46 -3.64
C GLU A 181 -18.10 -11.94 -4.13
N CYS A 182 -18.09 -10.92 -4.99
CA CYS A 182 -19.32 -10.28 -5.47
C CYS A 182 -20.09 -11.20 -6.41
N LEU A 183 -21.39 -11.38 -6.13
CA LEU A 183 -22.29 -12.17 -7.00
C LEU A 183 -22.40 -11.60 -8.43
N HIS A 184 -22.17 -10.29 -8.59
CA HIS A 184 -22.12 -9.65 -9.90
C HIS A 184 -20.76 -9.88 -10.56
N THR A 185 -20.59 -10.99 -11.29
CA THR A 185 -19.33 -11.34 -11.96
C THR A 185 -19.05 -10.42 -13.15
N THR A 186 -20.08 -9.97 -13.87
CA THR A 186 -20.00 -9.06 -15.02
C THR A 186 -20.06 -7.60 -14.64
N LYS A 187 -20.05 -6.70 -15.63
CA LYS A 187 -20.28 -5.27 -15.45
C LYS A 187 -21.69 -5.06 -14.90
N MET A 188 -21.79 -4.37 -13.77
CA MET A 188 -23.07 -4.06 -13.13
C MET A 188 -23.74 -2.87 -13.82
N GLU A 189 -25.03 -2.97 -14.12
CA GLU A 189 -25.80 -1.88 -14.76
C GLU A 189 -25.97 -0.69 -13.82
N ASN A 190 -26.28 -0.95 -12.55
CA ASN A 190 -26.50 0.07 -11.52
C ASN A 190 -25.45 -0.05 -10.40
N PRO A 191 -24.19 0.37 -10.64
CA PRO A 191 -23.16 0.33 -9.61
C PRO A 191 -23.41 1.39 -8.53
N VAL A 192 -22.97 1.10 -7.31
CA VAL A 192 -23.06 2.04 -6.17
C VAL A 192 -21.66 2.31 -5.64
N CYS A 193 -21.30 3.57 -5.57
CA CYS A 193 -20.00 3.97 -5.05
C CYS A 193 -19.91 3.78 -3.53
N ALA A 194 -18.91 3.04 -3.06
CA ALA A 194 -18.66 2.84 -1.64
C ALA A 194 -18.34 4.15 -0.89
N ASN A 195 -17.82 5.18 -1.60
CA ASN A 195 -17.33 6.43 -1.02
C ASN A 195 -18.37 7.56 -1.04
N CYS A 196 -19.04 7.81 -2.16
CA CYS A 196 -20.00 8.91 -2.30
C CYS A 196 -21.46 8.45 -2.42
N LYS A 197 -21.72 7.13 -2.58
CA LYS A 197 -23.05 6.54 -2.80
C LYS A 197 -23.68 6.87 -4.16
N GLY A 198 -22.97 7.54 -5.05
CA GLY A 198 -23.43 7.85 -6.39
C GLY A 198 -23.54 6.62 -7.31
N PRO A 199 -24.20 6.75 -8.49
CA PRO A 199 -24.47 5.66 -9.44
C PRO A 199 -23.24 5.33 -10.32
N HIS A 200 -22.12 4.99 -9.70
CA HIS A 200 -20.87 4.59 -10.35
C HIS A 200 -20.06 3.68 -9.43
N PRO A 201 -19.11 2.87 -9.94
CA PRO A 201 -18.25 2.05 -9.11
C PRO A 201 -17.27 2.91 -8.28
N ALA A 202 -16.78 2.39 -7.17
CA ALA A 202 -15.88 3.14 -6.28
C ALA A 202 -14.53 3.50 -6.93
N SER A 203 -14.17 2.85 -8.04
CA SER A 203 -12.95 3.14 -8.84
C SER A 203 -13.12 4.27 -9.86
N TYR A 204 -14.30 4.89 -9.97
CA TYR A 204 -14.56 5.99 -10.89
C TYR A 204 -13.75 7.23 -10.51
N ARG A 205 -12.95 7.73 -11.45
CA ARG A 205 -11.98 8.82 -11.19
C ARG A 205 -12.61 10.20 -11.02
N GLU A 206 -13.79 10.41 -11.60
CA GLU A 206 -14.55 11.68 -11.47
C GLU A 206 -15.48 11.67 -10.25
N CYS A 207 -15.35 10.69 -9.38
CA CYS A 207 -16.07 10.65 -8.11
C CYS A 207 -15.74 11.89 -7.26
N PRO A 208 -16.73 12.62 -6.70
CA PRO A 208 -16.46 13.80 -5.87
C PRO A 208 -15.67 13.48 -4.60
N LYS A 209 -15.54 12.20 -4.22
CA LYS A 209 -14.68 11.72 -3.12
C LYS A 209 -13.35 11.17 -3.60
N PHE A 210 -13.07 11.21 -4.92
CA PHE A 210 -11.74 10.85 -5.42
C PHE A 210 -10.75 11.95 -5.00
N PRO A 211 -9.60 11.60 -4.39
CA PRO A 211 -8.65 12.62 -3.97
C PRO A 211 -8.04 13.29 -5.20
N ASN A 212 -8.18 14.61 -5.28
CA ASN A 212 -7.45 15.40 -6.26
C ASN A 212 -5.95 15.32 -5.94
N SER A 213 -5.15 15.02 -6.94
CA SER A 213 -3.69 14.97 -6.86
C SER A 213 -3.08 16.36 -6.71
#